data_609487b3334d6481ed27e8cd1c9cba38
#
_entry.id   609487b3334d6481ed27e8cd1c9cba38
#
_cell.length_a   1.000
_cell.length_b   1.000
_cell.length_c   1.000
_cell.angle_alpha   90.00
_cell.angle_beta   90.00
_cell.angle_gamma   90.00
#
_symmetry.space_group_name_H-M   'P 1'
#
loop_
_entity.id
_entity.type
_entity.pdbx_description
1 polymer ?
#
loop_
_entity_poly.entity_id
_entity_poly.type
_entity_poly.pdbx_seq_one_letter_code
_entity_poly.pdbx_strand_id
1 'polypeptide(L)'
;MSINSMIFLTAFLPVVFVLDRLCVRKTALKNILLLLASLVFYAWGEPVYIVLLLVSIAANYGIGLLLGRQRDESVAAKTVLAAGILVNLGILGYYKYFDFFLRIVNRLTGSEHEMRNIPLPIGISFFTFGAISYLMDLYRGHYEAEKNLLNMALYLSFFPKISVGPIARYRDFGPQLVNRQETVEKTAEGIRRFAYGLGKKVLVANIVGASVDKIYAQDITNVTGVMVWCAAILYAIQIYYDFSGFTDMAIGLGKMFGFDICENFNYPYLSGSIQEFWRRWHISLSSWFRDYLYIPLGGNRKGKARTYLNLAIVFFATGLWHGATTAFIAWGALHGFFIIVERIGFKKILDKIGFLRYVYTGLVVLFGWVIFRVANLQPALQYIRRMLTPWQYTQSTYALRELIGNRCIVMAVVGVLGMGLLQVGIKRFCPTAEKLKGGVLELVYCMFLIAASMLLLVNGTYSPAIYLNF
;
A
#
# COMPACT_ATOMS: atom_id res chain seq x y z
N MET A 1 16.48 4.57 -3.15
CA MET A 1 16.19 5.88 -2.49
C MET A 1 14.77 5.85 -1.94
N SER A 2 14.44 6.60 -0.89
CA SER A 2 13.04 6.74 -0.41
C SER A 2 12.51 8.14 -0.71
N ILE A 3 11.22 8.25 -1.10
CA ILE A 3 10.59 9.55 -1.46
C ILE A 3 10.43 10.52 -0.27
N ASN A 4 10.66 10.06 0.95
CA ASN A 4 10.70 10.89 2.16
C ASN A 4 12.11 11.10 2.71
N SER A 5 13.18 10.74 1.97
CA SER A 5 14.55 10.95 2.40
C SER A 5 15.02 12.38 2.12
N MET A 6 15.96 12.89 2.91
CA MET A 6 16.51 14.25 2.72
C MET A 6 17.12 14.41 1.32
N ILE A 7 17.90 13.43 0.84
CA ILE A 7 18.49 13.47 -0.51
C ILE A 7 17.40 13.57 -1.58
N PHE A 8 16.29 12.85 -1.41
CA PHE A 8 15.16 12.94 -2.35
C PHE A 8 14.56 14.37 -2.33
N LEU A 9 14.30 14.91 -1.16
CA LEU A 9 13.61 16.20 -0.99
C LEU A 9 14.47 17.39 -1.43
N THR A 10 15.79 17.36 -1.14
CA THR A 10 16.66 18.52 -1.34
C THR A 10 17.46 18.49 -2.65
N ALA A 11 17.68 17.32 -3.22
CA ALA A 11 18.47 17.18 -4.46
C ALA A 11 17.68 16.51 -5.58
N PHE A 12 17.25 15.26 -5.41
CA PHE A 12 16.67 14.49 -6.50
C PHE A 12 15.40 15.13 -7.07
N LEU A 13 14.40 15.39 -6.23
CA LEU A 13 13.11 15.95 -6.69
C LEU A 13 13.26 17.33 -7.31
N PRO A 14 13.97 18.31 -6.70
CA PRO A 14 14.17 19.61 -7.33
C PRO A 14 14.88 19.53 -8.68
N VAL A 15 15.93 18.71 -8.81
CA VAL A 15 16.68 18.57 -10.06
C VAL A 15 15.79 17.95 -11.15
N VAL A 16 15.11 16.84 -10.85
CA VAL A 16 14.22 16.18 -11.83
C VAL A 16 13.07 17.11 -12.24
N PHE A 17 12.48 17.85 -11.28
CA PHE A 17 11.39 18.77 -11.56
C PHE A 17 11.83 19.93 -12.45
N VAL A 18 12.99 20.56 -12.18
CA VAL A 18 13.53 21.64 -13.01
C VAL A 18 13.85 21.13 -14.40
N LEU A 19 14.52 19.98 -14.53
CA LEU A 19 14.84 19.39 -15.84
C LEU A 19 13.57 19.05 -16.63
N ASP A 20 12.52 18.53 -15.98
CA ASP A 20 11.23 18.27 -16.63
C ASP A 20 10.60 19.56 -17.17
N ARG A 21 10.66 20.66 -16.43
CA ARG A 21 10.17 21.97 -16.89
C ARG A 21 11.00 22.57 -18.02
N LEU A 22 12.30 22.32 -18.06
CA LEU A 22 13.16 22.75 -19.16
C LEU A 22 12.91 21.96 -20.46
N CYS A 23 12.40 20.72 -20.37
CA CYS A 23 12.02 19.89 -21.52
C CYS A 23 10.69 20.33 -22.16
N VAL A 24 10.43 21.64 -22.24
CA VAL A 24 9.19 22.23 -22.74
C VAL A 24 8.79 21.69 -24.12
N ARG A 25 7.54 21.23 -24.28
CA ARG A 25 6.86 20.84 -25.54
C ARG A 25 7.15 19.42 -26.11
N LYS A 26 8.05 18.59 -25.56
CA LYS A 26 8.32 17.25 -26.11
C LYS A 26 8.01 16.16 -25.08
N THR A 27 6.79 15.65 -25.09
CA THR A 27 6.35 14.56 -24.16
C THR A 27 7.31 13.37 -24.19
N ALA A 28 7.83 12.99 -25.36
CA ALA A 28 8.79 11.90 -25.47
C ALA A 28 10.09 12.17 -24.69
N LEU A 29 10.63 13.42 -24.75
CA LEU A 29 11.84 13.79 -24.02
C LEU A 29 11.61 13.78 -22.49
N LYS A 30 10.44 14.26 -22.05
CA LYS A 30 10.02 14.18 -20.65
C LYS A 30 9.89 12.73 -20.17
N ASN A 31 9.32 11.84 -21.00
CA ASN A 31 9.25 10.42 -20.68
C ASN A 31 10.64 9.79 -20.54
N ILE A 32 11.59 10.12 -21.40
CA ILE A 32 12.98 9.66 -21.29
C ILE A 32 13.61 10.18 -20.00
N LEU A 33 13.46 11.46 -19.69
CA LEU A 33 13.96 12.06 -18.45
C LEU A 33 13.38 11.35 -17.22
N LEU A 34 12.07 11.17 -17.17
CA LEU A 34 11.40 10.50 -16.05
C LEU A 34 11.77 9.02 -15.96
N LEU A 35 12.01 8.35 -17.09
CA LEU A 35 12.53 6.98 -17.12
C LEU A 35 13.93 6.92 -16.50
N LEU A 36 14.86 7.77 -16.96
CA LEU A 36 16.23 7.82 -16.44
C LEU A 36 16.22 8.16 -14.94
N ALA A 37 15.43 9.15 -14.53
CA ALA A 37 15.25 9.47 -13.12
C ALA A 37 14.70 8.28 -12.32
N SER A 38 13.74 7.54 -12.86
CA SER A 38 13.17 6.34 -12.20
C SER A 38 14.20 5.22 -12.06
N LEU A 39 15.02 4.98 -13.09
CA LEU A 39 16.09 4.00 -13.03
C LEU A 39 17.17 4.40 -12.02
N VAL A 40 17.58 5.67 -11.99
CA VAL A 40 18.51 6.19 -10.97
C VAL A 40 17.93 6.07 -9.56
N PHE A 41 16.66 6.45 -9.38
CA PHE A 41 15.95 6.31 -8.10
C PHE A 41 15.95 4.86 -7.60
N TYR A 42 15.66 3.90 -8.49
CA TYR A 42 15.64 2.49 -8.16
C TYR A 42 17.05 1.95 -7.87
N ALA A 43 18.01 2.20 -8.76
CA ALA A 43 19.39 1.75 -8.61
C ALA A 43 20.08 2.30 -7.35
N TRP A 44 19.71 3.50 -6.90
CA TRP A 44 20.23 4.08 -5.66
C TRP A 44 19.94 3.22 -4.42
N GLY A 45 18.75 2.59 -4.38
CA GLY A 45 18.37 1.69 -3.28
C GLY A 45 18.70 0.22 -3.54
N GLU A 46 18.68 -0.18 -4.81
CA GLU A 46 18.74 -1.56 -5.26
C GLU A 46 19.69 -1.73 -6.45
N PRO A 47 21.01 -1.52 -6.28
CA PRO A 47 21.95 -1.48 -7.40
C PRO A 47 22.04 -2.81 -8.16
N VAL A 48 21.83 -3.95 -7.50
CA VAL A 48 21.84 -5.29 -8.13
C VAL A 48 20.49 -5.59 -8.77
N TYR A 49 19.39 -5.26 -8.12
CA TYR A 49 18.05 -5.62 -8.56
C TYR A 49 17.49 -4.74 -9.68
N ILE A 50 18.21 -3.68 -10.09
CA ILE A 50 17.86 -2.94 -11.31
C ILE A 50 17.90 -3.86 -12.54
N VAL A 51 18.81 -4.84 -12.58
CA VAL A 51 18.88 -5.82 -13.67
C VAL A 51 17.60 -6.65 -13.72
N LEU A 52 17.08 -7.10 -12.56
CA LEU A 52 15.81 -7.81 -12.47
C LEU A 52 14.64 -6.97 -13.01
N LEU A 53 14.59 -5.68 -12.64
CA LEU A 53 13.57 -4.77 -13.14
C LEU A 53 13.66 -4.63 -14.67
N LEU A 54 14.85 -4.44 -15.23
CA LEU A 54 15.06 -4.32 -16.67
C LEU A 54 14.68 -5.62 -17.41
N VAL A 55 15.04 -6.79 -16.86
CA VAL A 55 14.63 -8.09 -17.41
C VAL A 55 13.12 -8.25 -17.37
N SER A 56 12.46 -7.87 -16.26
CA SER A 56 11.01 -7.90 -16.16
C SER A 56 10.33 -6.98 -17.18
N ILE A 57 10.86 -5.76 -17.39
CA ILE A 57 10.38 -4.82 -18.41
C ILE A 57 10.48 -5.44 -19.81
N ALA A 58 11.66 -5.95 -20.17
CA ALA A 58 11.92 -6.54 -21.50
C ALA A 58 11.04 -7.78 -21.74
N ALA A 59 10.89 -8.66 -20.74
CA ALA A 59 10.06 -9.84 -20.83
C ALA A 59 8.58 -9.48 -21.04
N ASN A 60 8.03 -8.58 -20.22
CA ASN A 60 6.62 -8.18 -20.32
C ASN A 60 6.32 -7.37 -21.59
N TYR A 61 7.27 -6.57 -22.07
CA TYR A 61 7.19 -5.93 -23.39
C TYR A 61 7.13 -6.95 -24.52
N GLY A 62 8.06 -7.92 -24.55
CA GLY A 62 8.09 -8.98 -25.58
C GLY A 62 6.84 -9.86 -25.55
N ILE A 63 6.39 -10.29 -24.33
CA ILE A 63 5.16 -11.06 -24.17
C ILE A 63 3.94 -10.24 -24.62
N GLY A 64 3.90 -8.95 -24.33
CA GLY A 64 2.84 -8.05 -24.76
C GLY A 64 2.76 -7.94 -26.28
N LEU A 65 3.91 -7.79 -26.97
CA LEU A 65 3.96 -7.78 -28.45
C LEU A 65 3.51 -9.12 -29.04
N LEU A 66 3.92 -10.24 -28.45
CA LEU A 66 3.49 -11.57 -28.88
C LEU A 66 1.97 -11.75 -28.71
N LEU A 67 1.44 -11.31 -27.56
CA LEU A 67 0.01 -11.38 -27.27
C LEU A 67 -0.80 -10.51 -28.23
N GLY A 68 -0.34 -9.30 -28.53
CA GLY A 68 -1.01 -8.38 -29.44
C GLY A 68 -1.01 -8.84 -30.93
N ARG A 69 -0.20 -9.84 -31.28
CA ARG A 69 -0.21 -10.48 -32.60
C ARG A 69 -1.23 -11.63 -32.74
N GLN A 70 -1.76 -12.09 -31.60
CA GLN A 70 -2.69 -13.22 -31.61
C GLN A 70 -4.12 -12.73 -31.90
N ARG A 71 -4.94 -13.65 -32.47
CA ARG A 71 -6.38 -13.41 -32.58
C ARG A 71 -7.02 -13.49 -31.18
N ASP A 72 -7.99 -12.64 -30.94
CA ASP A 72 -8.74 -12.61 -29.69
C ASP A 72 -9.27 -14.00 -29.30
N GLU A 73 -9.13 -14.35 -28.04
CA GLU A 73 -9.57 -15.61 -27.42
C GLU A 73 -9.01 -16.91 -28.05
N SER A 74 -8.04 -16.83 -28.95
CA SER A 74 -7.37 -18.02 -29.51
C SER A 74 -6.65 -18.83 -28.44
N VAL A 75 -6.42 -20.13 -28.70
CA VAL A 75 -5.60 -20.99 -27.82
C VAL A 75 -4.20 -20.40 -27.67
N ALA A 76 -3.63 -19.88 -28.74
CA ALA A 76 -2.31 -19.24 -28.73
C ALA A 76 -2.29 -18.00 -27.80
N ALA A 77 -3.31 -17.13 -27.86
CA ALA A 77 -3.44 -15.99 -26.97
C ALA A 77 -3.52 -16.42 -25.50
N LYS A 78 -4.32 -17.43 -25.18
CA LYS A 78 -4.43 -17.99 -23.81
C LYS A 78 -3.12 -18.57 -23.33
N THR A 79 -2.37 -19.27 -24.18
CA THR A 79 -1.06 -19.85 -23.86
C THR A 79 -0.05 -18.76 -23.58
N VAL A 80 0.04 -17.73 -24.44
CA VAL A 80 0.98 -16.60 -24.25
C VAL A 80 0.63 -15.85 -22.96
N LEU A 81 -0.64 -15.58 -22.69
CA LEU A 81 -1.08 -14.94 -21.44
C LEU A 81 -0.70 -15.79 -20.22
N ALA A 82 -1.00 -17.09 -20.25
CA ALA A 82 -0.66 -18.01 -19.15
C ALA A 82 0.85 -18.05 -18.90
N ALA A 83 1.66 -18.14 -19.95
CA ALA A 83 3.13 -18.10 -19.85
C ALA A 83 3.60 -16.77 -19.25
N GLY A 84 3.03 -15.64 -19.67
CA GLY A 84 3.35 -14.32 -19.12
C GLY A 84 3.02 -14.20 -17.63
N ILE A 85 1.85 -14.70 -17.22
CA ILE A 85 1.46 -14.73 -15.80
C ILE A 85 2.40 -15.64 -15.01
N LEU A 86 2.73 -16.83 -15.53
CA LEU A 86 3.63 -17.78 -14.86
C LEU A 86 5.05 -17.22 -14.70
N VAL A 87 5.58 -16.50 -15.70
CA VAL A 87 6.89 -15.83 -15.61
C VAL A 87 6.86 -14.79 -14.48
N ASN A 88 5.86 -13.93 -14.46
CA ASN A 88 5.73 -12.89 -13.43
C ASN A 88 5.55 -13.48 -12.02
N LEU A 89 4.68 -14.47 -11.86
CA LEU A 89 4.46 -15.15 -10.59
C LEU A 89 5.67 -16.02 -10.19
N GLY A 90 6.40 -16.59 -11.14
CA GLY A 90 7.62 -17.35 -10.90
C GLY A 90 8.74 -16.45 -10.33
N ILE A 91 8.95 -15.28 -10.93
CA ILE A 91 9.89 -14.27 -10.41
C ILE A 91 9.49 -13.86 -8.98
N LEU A 92 8.23 -13.47 -8.77
CA LEU A 92 7.73 -13.10 -7.45
C LEU A 92 7.84 -14.28 -6.47
N GLY A 93 7.53 -15.49 -6.92
CA GLY A 93 7.61 -16.72 -6.15
C GLY A 93 9.04 -17.03 -5.65
N TYR A 94 10.02 -16.85 -6.51
CA TYR A 94 11.41 -17.06 -6.16
C TYR A 94 11.90 -16.08 -5.09
N TYR A 95 11.69 -14.78 -5.30
CA TYR A 95 12.20 -13.78 -4.36
C TYR A 95 11.40 -13.68 -3.05
N LYS A 96 10.11 -13.93 -3.08
CA LYS A 96 9.24 -13.70 -1.91
C LYS A 96 8.86 -14.98 -1.16
N TYR A 97 8.72 -16.10 -1.84
CA TYR A 97 8.14 -17.30 -1.26
C TYR A 97 9.06 -18.51 -1.22
N PHE A 98 10.26 -18.45 -1.80
CA PHE A 98 11.18 -19.60 -1.87
C PHE A 98 11.46 -20.18 -0.47
N ASP A 99 11.94 -19.36 0.46
CA ASP A 99 12.27 -19.81 1.81
C ASP A 99 11.04 -20.25 2.62
N PHE A 100 9.87 -19.69 2.33
CA PHE A 100 8.62 -20.14 2.94
C PHE A 100 8.26 -21.57 2.50
N PHE A 101 8.31 -21.84 1.21
CA PHE A 101 8.06 -23.20 0.71
C PHE A 101 9.13 -24.19 1.16
N LEU A 102 10.39 -23.76 1.20
CA LEU A 102 11.48 -24.60 1.68
C LEU A 102 11.29 -24.98 3.16
N ARG A 103 10.85 -24.06 4.02
CA ARG A 103 10.47 -24.37 5.41
C ARG A 103 9.35 -25.40 5.49
N ILE A 104 8.35 -25.32 4.62
CA ILE A 104 7.27 -26.32 4.56
C ILE A 104 7.81 -27.68 4.15
N VAL A 105 8.66 -27.74 3.12
CA VAL A 105 9.31 -28.98 2.67
C VAL A 105 10.14 -29.58 3.79
N ASN A 106 11.05 -28.83 4.42
CA ASN A 106 11.85 -29.30 5.54
C ASN A 106 11.00 -29.90 6.66
N ARG A 107 9.89 -29.20 7.00
CA ARG A 107 8.98 -29.67 8.07
C ARG A 107 8.23 -30.96 7.69
N LEU A 108 7.86 -31.14 6.43
CA LEU A 108 7.11 -32.31 5.97
C LEU A 108 7.99 -33.52 5.72
N THR A 109 9.21 -33.30 5.24
CA THR A 109 10.14 -34.38 4.86
C THR A 109 11.16 -34.72 5.95
N GLY A 110 11.28 -33.87 6.99
CA GLY A 110 12.33 -33.98 7.99
C GLY A 110 13.73 -33.60 7.45
N SER A 111 13.81 -32.96 6.26
CA SER A 111 15.07 -32.49 5.69
C SER A 111 15.52 -31.17 6.32
N GLU A 112 16.84 -30.90 6.26
CA GLU A 112 17.45 -29.68 6.80
C GLU A 112 18.10 -28.85 5.67
N HIS A 113 17.34 -28.58 4.60
CA HIS A 113 17.83 -27.69 3.55
C HIS A 113 18.02 -26.27 4.10
N GLU A 114 19.19 -25.70 3.85
CA GLU A 114 19.53 -24.33 4.29
C GLU A 114 18.65 -23.27 3.63
N MET A 115 18.17 -22.31 4.43
CA MET A 115 17.45 -21.14 3.95
C MET A 115 18.40 -20.24 3.16
N ARG A 116 17.98 -19.79 1.99
CA ARG A 116 18.79 -18.90 1.14
C ARG A 116 18.77 -17.45 1.59
N ASN A 117 17.82 -17.07 2.44
CA ASN A 117 17.63 -15.70 2.93
C ASN A 117 17.70 -14.66 1.80
N ILE A 118 16.97 -14.92 0.72
CA ILE A 118 16.98 -14.09 -0.50
C ILE A 118 16.40 -12.71 -0.13
N PRO A 119 17.17 -11.62 -0.30
CA PRO A 119 16.64 -10.28 -0.06
C PRO A 119 15.49 -9.98 -1.03
N LEU A 120 14.42 -9.39 -0.51
CA LEU A 120 13.25 -9.04 -1.32
C LEU A 120 13.51 -7.73 -2.07
N PRO A 121 13.53 -7.73 -3.43
CA PRO A 121 13.73 -6.50 -4.20
C PRO A 121 12.59 -5.50 -3.96
N ILE A 122 12.93 -4.23 -3.69
CA ILE A 122 11.94 -3.18 -3.46
C ILE A 122 10.98 -3.08 -4.64
N GLY A 123 9.68 -3.08 -4.35
CA GLY A 123 8.65 -2.89 -5.36
C GLY A 123 8.35 -4.09 -6.26
N ILE A 124 8.98 -5.26 -6.03
CA ILE A 124 8.76 -6.46 -6.87
C ILE A 124 7.28 -6.83 -6.96
N SER A 125 6.53 -6.75 -5.86
CA SER A 125 5.08 -7.02 -5.84
C SER A 125 4.31 -6.00 -6.67
N PHE A 126 4.72 -4.73 -6.67
CA PHE A 126 4.03 -3.64 -7.37
C PHE A 126 4.25 -3.70 -8.88
N PHE A 127 5.50 -3.82 -9.34
CA PHE A 127 5.75 -3.92 -10.78
C PHE A 127 5.27 -5.25 -11.37
N THR A 128 5.30 -6.36 -10.62
CA THR A 128 4.70 -7.64 -11.01
C THR A 128 3.19 -7.51 -11.21
N PHE A 129 2.48 -6.89 -10.28
CA PHE A 129 1.03 -6.66 -10.40
C PHE A 129 0.71 -5.68 -11.54
N GLY A 130 1.54 -4.66 -11.75
CA GLY A 130 1.46 -3.79 -12.93
C GLY A 130 1.58 -4.58 -14.22
N ALA A 131 2.59 -5.43 -14.34
CA ALA A 131 2.84 -6.27 -15.52
C ALA A 131 1.71 -7.27 -15.79
N ILE A 132 1.25 -7.99 -14.76
CA ILE A 132 0.12 -8.93 -14.89
C ILE A 132 -1.14 -8.19 -15.35
N SER A 133 -1.43 -7.00 -14.77
CA SER A 133 -2.60 -6.21 -15.19
C SER A 133 -2.49 -5.75 -16.64
N TYR A 134 -1.28 -5.38 -17.10
CA TYR A 134 -1.01 -5.06 -18.50
C TYR A 134 -1.35 -6.23 -19.41
N LEU A 135 -0.81 -7.42 -19.16
CA LEU A 135 -1.04 -8.59 -20.01
C LEU A 135 -2.52 -9.02 -20.01
N MET A 136 -3.17 -9.01 -18.84
CA MET A 136 -4.59 -9.41 -18.75
C MET A 136 -5.54 -8.41 -19.42
N ASP A 137 -5.29 -7.12 -19.28
CA ASP A 137 -6.12 -6.09 -19.91
C ASP A 137 -5.88 -6.02 -21.43
N LEU A 138 -4.65 -6.27 -21.88
CA LEU A 138 -4.33 -6.44 -23.30
C LEU A 138 -5.07 -7.64 -23.91
N TYR A 139 -5.04 -8.81 -23.24
CA TYR A 139 -5.79 -10.00 -23.66
C TYR A 139 -7.31 -9.76 -23.73
N ARG A 140 -7.84 -8.88 -22.88
CA ARG A 140 -9.26 -8.49 -22.89
C ARG A 140 -9.62 -7.45 -23.95
N GLY A 141 -8.65 -6.99 -24.73
CA GLY A 141 -8.86 -5.99 -25.77
C GLY A 141 -9.13 -4.57 -25.26
N HIS A 142 -8.71 -4.25 -24.02
CA HIS A 142 -8.91 -2.91 -23.48
C HIS A 142 -8.02 -1.85 -24.16
N TYR A 143 -6.91 -2.27 -24.80
CA TYR A 143 -5.98 -1.43 -25.56
C TYR A 143 -5.11 -2.33 -26.46
N GLU A 144 -4.41 -1.70 -27.41
CA GLU A 144 -3.38 -2.37 -28.23
C GLU A 144 -2.08 -2.55 -27.45
N ALA A 145 -1.27 -3.53 -27.89
CA ALA A 145 0.07 -3.74 -27.32
C ALA A 145 0.93 -2.47 -27.43
N GLU A 146 1.57 -2.08 -26.32
CA GLU A 146 2.51 -0.96 -26.34
C GLU A 146 3.72 -1.30 -27.22
N LYS A 147 3.94 -0.47 -28.25
CA LYS A 147 5.01 -0.66 -29.24
C LYS A 147 6.28 0.10 -28.89
N ASN A 148 6.21 1.01 -27.91
CA ASN A 148 7.34 1.79 -27.44
C ASN A 148 7.90 1.21 -26.14
N LEU A 149 9.09 0.61 -26.22
CA LEU A 149 9.77 0.03 -25.05
C LEU A 149 10.00 1.07 -23.93
N LEU A 150 10.29 2.34 -24.27
CA LEU A 150 10.53 3.39 -23.27
C LEU A 150 9.26 3.71 -22.48
N ASN A 151 8.09 3.69 -23.12
CA ASN A 151 6.81 3.87 -22.46
C ASN A 151 6.51 2.71 -21.50
N MET A 152 6.75 1.46 -21.95
CA MET A 152 6.59 0.28 -21.09
C MET A 152 7.55 0.30 -19.91
N ALA A 153 8.81 0.72 -20.16
CA ALA A 153 9.81 0.86 -19.12
C ALA A 153 9.40 1.92 -18.09
N LEU A 154 8.97 3.12 -18.54
CA LEU A 154 8.49 4.16 -17.66
C LEU A 154 7.26 3.72 -16.87
N TYR A 155 6.31 3.04 -17.52
CA TYR A 155 5.13 2.50 -16.81
C TYR A 155 5.50 1.59 -15.65
N LEU A 156 6.41 0.63 -15.84
CA LEU A 156 6.77 -0.31 -14.77
C LEU A 156 7.72 0.29 -13.73
N SER A 157 8.61 1.20 -14.12
CA SER A 157 9.64 1.76 -13.25
C SER A 157 9.32 3.10 -12.61
N PHE A 158 8.22 3.79 -12.97
CA PHE A 158 7.91 5.16 -12.56
C PHE A 158 8.10 5.38 -11.06
N PHE A 159 9.11 6.19 -10.69
CA PHE A 159 9.61 6.31 -9.32
C PHE A 159 8.56 6.70 -8.26
N PRO A 160 7.51 7.50 -8.57
CA PRO A 160 6.50 7.83 -7.57
C PRO A 160 5.69 6.61 -7.10
N LYS A 161 5.52 5.59 -7.95
CA LYS A 161 4.64 4.45 -7.66
C LYS A 161 5.36 3.11 -7.43
N ILE A 162 6.65 3.00 -7.80
CA ILE A 162 7.32 1.69 -7.85
C ILE A 162 7.51 1.05 -6.48
N SER A 163 7.72 1.83 -5.41
CA SER A 163 8.02 1.29 -4.08
C SER A 163 6.78 1.02 -3.23
N VAL A 164 5.96 2.03 -2.95
CA VAL A 164 4.79 1.96 -2.04
C VAL A 164 3.58 2.74 -2.60
N GLY A 165 3.65 3.17 -3.85
CA GLY A 165 2.56 3.91 -4.49
C GLY A 165 1.32 3.05 -4.78
N PRO A 166 0.20 3.66 -5.20
CA PRO A 166 -0.95 2.90 -5.68
C PRO A 166 -0.59 2.00 -6.87
N ILE A 167 -1.20 0.82 -6.94
CA ILE A 167 -1.04 -0.11 -8.07
C ILE A 167 -1.77 0.49 -9.28
N ALA A 168 -1.04 1.29 -10.06
CA ALA A 168 -1.58 1.89 -11.27
C ALA A 168 -1.65 0.86 -12.40
N ARG A 169 -2.78 0.79 -13.09
CA ARG A 169 -2.99 -0.11 -14.23
C ARG A 169 -2.56 0.55 -15.52
N TYR A 170 -2.12 -0.23 -16.49
CA TYR A 170 -1.68 0.33 -17.78
C TYR A 170 -2.82 1.06 -18.50
N ARG A 171 -4.06 0.55 -18.44
CA ARG A 171 -5.24 1.20 -19.05
C ARG A 171 -5.49 2.63 -18.56
N ASP A 172 -5.12 2.92 -17.29
CA ASP A 172 -5.30 4.24 -16.67
C ASP A 172 -4.05 5.13 -16.84
N PHE A 173 -2.85 4.50 -16.88
CA PHE A 173 -1.56 5.17 -16.95
C PHE A 173 -1.05 5.33 -18.39
N GLY A 174 -1.21 4.32 -19.25
CA GLY A 174 -0.69 4.27 -20.61
C GLY A 174 -1.10 5.44 -21.49
N PRO A 175 -2.39 5.85 -21.55
CA PRO A 175 -2.81 7.01 -22.33
C PRO A 175 -2.12 8.30 -21.92
N GLN A 176 -1.73 8.45 -20.65
CA GLN A 176 -1.05 9.63 -20.12
C GLN A 176 0.44 9.68 -20.53
N LEU A 177 1.03 8.57 -20.96
CA LEU A 177 2.39 8.56 -21.51
C LEU A 177 2.48 9.32 -22.84
N VAL A 178 1.38 9.37 -23.57
CA VAL A 178 1.31 10.05 -24.89
C VAL A 178 0.65 11.41 -24.75
N ASN A 179 -0.43 11.50 -23.99
CA ASN A 179 -1.25 12.70 -23.90
C ASN A 179 -1.58 13.02 -22.44
N ARG A 180 -0.65 13.67 -21.73
CA ARG A 180 -0.88 14.18 -20.38
C ARG A 180 -0.92 15.70 -20.38
N GLN A 181 -1.76 16.24 -19.49
CA GLN A 181 -1.86 17.69 -19.28
C GLN A 181 -1.03 18.10 -18.06
N GLU A 182 -0.12 19.04 -18.27
CA GLU A 182 0.71 19.62 -17.22
C GLU A 182 0.30 21.10 -17.06
N THR A 183 -0.58 21.36 -16.10
CA THR A 183 -1.01 22.71 -15.77
C THR A 183 -0.38 23.19 -14.46
N VAL A 184 -0.35 24.51 -14.26
CA VAL A 184 0.12 25.12 -13.01
C VAL A 184 -0.75 24.65 -11.84
N GLU A 185 -2.05 24.58 -12.07
CA GLU A 185 -3.05 24.16 -11.07
C GLU A 185 -2.81 22.70 -10.64
N LYS A 186 -2.59 21.80 -11.61
CA LYS A 186 -2.29 20.38 -11.34
C LYS A 186 -0.96 20.22 -10.59
N THR A 187 0.04 21.02 -10.96
CA THR A 187 1.33 21.05 -10.26
C THR A 187 1.17 21.53 -8.82
N ALA A 188 0.44 22.63 -8.61
CA ALA A 188 0.17 23.17 -7.27
C ALA A 188 -0.63 22.18 -6.40
N GLU A 189 -1.62 21.49 -6.98
CA GLU A 189 -2.35 20.42 -6.30
C GLU A 189 -1.41 19.27 -5.92
N GLY A 190 -0.49 18.89 -6.82
CA GLY A 190 0.53 17.88 -6.59
C GLY A 190 1.45 18.22 -5.42
N ILE A 191 1.96 19.45 -5.37
CA ILE A 191 2.80 19.94 -4.27
C ILE A 191 2.05 19.90 -2.94
N ARG A 192 0.80 20.40 -2.89
CA ARG A 192 -0.04 20.35 -1.69
C ARG A 192 -0.25 18.91 -1.22
N ARG A 193 -0.62 18.02 -2.14
CA ARG A 193 -0.83 16.61 -1.82
C ARG A 193 0.44 15.94 -1.29
N PHE A 194 1.58 16.25 -1.88
CA PHE A 194 2.89 15.78 -1.41
C PHE A 194 3.19 16.27 0.00
N ALA A 195 2.98 17.56 0.28
CA ALA A 195 3.21 18.15 1.60
C ALA A 195 2.34 17.49 2.69
N TYR A 196 1.05 17.25 2.40
CA TYR A 196 0.17 16.50 3.30
C TYR A 196 0.64 15.07 3.53
N GLY A 197 1.07 14.37 2.46
CA GLY A 197 1.62 13.02 2.56
C GLY A 197 2.88 12.97 3.43
N LEU A 198 3.80 13.91 3.22
CA LEU A 198 5.03 14.03 4.01
C LEU A 198 4.73 14.31 5.49
N GLY A 199 3.82 15.25 5.78
CA GLY A 199 3.35 15.53 7.14
C GLY A 199 2.72 14.31 7.81
N LYS A 200 1.85 13.58 7.11
CA LYS A 200 1.28 12.31 7.60
C LYS A 200 2.37 11.32 8.01
N LYS A 201 3.35 11.10 7.14
CA LYS A 201 4.43 10.14 7.37
C LYS A 201 5.35 10.56 8.50
N VAL A 202 5.84 11.81 8.47
CA VAL A 202 6.91 12.23 9.38
C VAL A 202 6.37 12.70 10.73
N LEU A 203 5.32 13.55 10.71
CA LEU A 203 4.80 14.17 11.95
C LEU A 203 3.86 13.23 12.71
N VAL A 204 3.15 12.33 12.05
CA VAL A 204 2.21 11.44 12.73
C VAL A 204 2.74 10.01 12.81
N ALA A 205 2.95 9.36 11.67
CA ALA A 205 3.29 7.92 11.65
C ALA A 205 4.62 7.61 12.35
N ASN A 206 5.68 8.39 12.10
CA ASN A 206 6.99 8.15 12.72
C ASN A 206 6.94 8.40 14.24
N ILE A 207 6.28 9.48 14.69
CA ILE A 207 6.22 9.81 16.12
C ILE A 207 5.41 8.77 16.89
N VAL A 208 4.25 8.37 16.36
CA VAL A 208 3.41 7.33 16.99
C VAL A 208 4.09 5.97 16.92
N GLY A 209 4.73 5.65 15.79
CA GLY A 209 5.40 4.40 15.55
C GLY A 209 6.55 4.11 16.52
N ALA A 210 7.29 5.13 16.92
CA ALA A 210 8.36 5.00 17.92
C ALA A 210 7.85 4.48 19.27
N SER A 211 6.64 4.86 19.68
CA SER A 211 6.00 4.34 20.91
C SER A 211 5.43 2.93 20.69
N VAL A 212 4.87 2.66 19.51
CA VAL A 212 4.40 1.31 19.15
C VAL A 212 5.56 0.31 19.22
N ASP A 213 6.70 0.65 18.61
CA ASP A 213 7.87 -0.23 18.59
C ASP A 213 8.41 -0.48 20.01
N LYS A 214 8.42 0.54 20.88
CA LYS A 214 8.81 0.37 22.30
C LYS A 214 7.93 -0.64 23.03
N ILE A 215 6.61 -0.62 22.81
CA ILE A 215 5.69 -1.55 23.48
C ILE A 215 5.86 -2.98 22.93
N TYR A 216 5.93 -3.14 21.59
CA TYR A 216 6.08 -4.46 20.98
C TYR A 216 7.49 -5.06 21.13
N ALA A 217 8.50 -4.25 21.50
CA ALA A 217 9.84 -4.73 21.81
C ALA A 217 9.96 -5.31 23.23
N GLN A 218 8.94 -5.08 24.11
CA GLN A 218 8.94 -5.67 25.44
C GLN A 218 8.65 -7.17 25.38
N ASP A 219 9.24 -7.92 26.32
CA ASP A 219 8.81 -9.29 26.53
C ASP A 219 7.32 -9.32 26.85
N ILE A 220 6.60 -10.27 26.26
CA ILE A 220 5.13 -10.37 26.42
C ILE A 220 4.73 -10.48 27.89
N THR A 221 5.55 -11.08 28.74
CA THR A 221 5.28 -11.21 30.17
C THR A 221 5.20 -9.86 30.90
N ASN A 222 5.89 -8.84 30.38
CA ASN A 222 5.91 -7.48 30.91
C ASN A 222 4.91 -6.53 30.25
N VAL A 223 4.02 -7.02 29.39
CA VAL A 223 3.04 -6.19 28.69
C VAL A 223 1.65 -6.42 29.27
N THR A 224 1.04 -5.39 29.85
CA THR A 224 -0.33 -5.48 30.38
C THR A 224 -1.38 -5.51 29.28
N GLY A 225 -2.61 -5.95 29.61
CA GLY A 225 -3.73 -5.90 28.68
C GLY A 225 -4.06 -4.48 28.20
N VAL A 226 -3.91 -3.47 29.07
CA VAL A 226 -4.08 -2.05 28.71
C VAL A 226 -3.00 -1.59 27.74
N MET A 227 -1.74 -2.00 27.95
CA MET A 227 -0.65 -1.69 27.02
C MET A 227 -0.90 -2.27 25.63
N VAL A 228 -1.44 -3.49 25.54
CA VAL A 228 -1.76 -4.11 24.24
C VAL A 228 -2.86 -3.33 23.50
N TRP A 229 -3.92 -2.91 24.21
CA TRP A 229 -4.97 -2.08 23.61
C TRP A 229 -4.43 -0.73 23.13
N CYS A 230 -3.62 -0.07 23.95
CA CYS A 230 -2.95 1.18 23.54
C CYS A 230 -2.06 0.95 22.30
N ALA A 231 -1.24 -0.11 22.30
CA ALA A 231 -0.37 -0.44 21.18
C ALA A 231 -1.16 -0.74 19.90
N ALA A 232 -2.28 -1.47 20.00
CA ALA A 232 -3.14 -1.77 18.85
C ALA A 232 -3.77 -0.50 18.25
N ILE A 233 -4.27 0.41 19.09
CA ILE A 233 -4.84 1.70 18.65
C ILE A 233 -3.75 2.58 18.02
N LEU A 234 -2.59 2.71 18.68
CA LEU A 234 -1.47 3.49 18.15
C LEU A 234 -0.96 2.89 16.83
N TYR A 235 -0.90 1.57 16.71
CA TYR A 235 -0.51 0.92 15.47
C TYR A 235 -1.52 1.14 14.34
N ALA A 236 -2.83 1.15 14.64
CA ALA A 236 -3.86 1.49 13.66
C ALA A 236 -3.66 2.93 13.11
N ILE A 237 -3.28 3.89 13.99
CA ILE A 237 -2.92 5.25 13.59
C ILE A 237 -1.64 5.21 12.74
N GLN A 238 -0.59 4.56 13.22
CA GLN A 238 0.69 4.47 12.53
C GLN A 238 0.55 3.91 11.12
N ILE A 239 -0.05 2.72 10.96
CA ILE A 239 -0.16 2.05 9.65
C ILE A 239 -0.99 2.86 8.65
N TYR A 240 -2.05 3.53 9.10
CA TYR A 240 -2.85 4.38 8.23
C TYR A 240 -2.06 5.61 7.76
N TYR A 241 -1.42 6.33 8.68
CA TYR A 241 -0.67 7.54 8.35
C TYR A 241 0.62 7.24 7.60
N ASP A 242 1.28 6.13 7.90
CA ASP A 242 2.45 5.65 7.15
C ASP A 242 2.08 5.38 5.69
N PHE A 243 1.10 4.51 5.46
CA PHE A 243 0.76 4.08 4.12
C PHE A 243 -0.02 5.14 3.34
N SER A 244 -1.00 5.81 3.95
CA SER A 244 -1.69 6.92 3.26
C SER A 244 -0.76 8.10 2.99
N GLY A 245 0.24 8.34 3.84
CA GLY A 245 1.27 9.35 3.63
C GLY A 245 2.13 9.05 2.40
N PHE A 246 2.66 7.84 2.29
CA PHE A 246 3.37 7.42 1.08
C PHE A 246 2.51 7.49 -0.18
N THR A 247 1.25 7.06 -0.07
CA THR A 247 0.30 7.14 -1.20
C THR A 247 0.04 8.58 -1.62
N ASP A 248 -0.19 9.49 -0.67
CA ASP A 248 -0.41 10.90 -0.97
C ASP A 248 0.83 11.55 -1.60
N MET A 249 2.03 11.21 -1.12
CA MET A 249 3.27 11.65 -1.76
C MET A 249 3.39 11.12 -3.19
N ALA A 250 3.08 9.85 -3.43
CA ALA A 250 3.12 9.25 -4.77
C ALA A 250 2.12 9.90 -5.74
N ILE A 251 0.88 10.13 -5.30
CA ILE A 251 -0.16 10.82 -6.07
C ILE A 251 0.26 12.27 -6.34
N GLY A 252 0.79 12.96 -5.32
CA GLY A 252 1.30 14.33 -5.44
C GLY A 252 2.41 14.44 -6.46
N LEU A 253 3.41 13.56 -6.39
CA LEU A 253 4.49 13.49 -7.39
C LEU A 253 3.96 13.18 -8.79
N GLY A 254 3.02 12.22 -8.90
CA GLY A 254 2.36 11.94 -10.18
C GLY A 254 1.79 13.23 -10.78
N LYS A 255 0.98 13.99 -10.03
CA LYS A 255 0.37 15.25 -10.47
C LYS A 255 1.41 16.32 -10.83
N MET A 256 2.51 16.42 -10.09
CA MET A 256 3.61 17.36 -10.41
C MET A 256 4.21 17.11 -11.79
N PHE A 257 4.24 15.85 -12.25
CA PHE A 257 4.71 15.44 -13.57
C PHE A 257 3.59 15.17 -14.60
N GLY A 258 2.37 15.64 -14.31
CA GLY A 258 1.22 15.56 -15.20
C GLY A 258 0.46 14.24 -15.19
N PHE A 259 0.83 13.26 -14.34
CA PHE A 259 0.14 11.97 -14.23
C PHE A 259 -0.93 11.96 -13.13
N ASP A 260 -2.09 11.39 -13.43
CA ASP A 260 -3.12 11.08 -12.46
C ASP A 260 -2.98 9.62 -12.00
N ILE A 261 -2.65 9.45 -10.72
CA ILE A 261 -2.55 8.15 -10.07
C ILE A 261 -3.81 7.96 -9.22
N CYS A 262 -4.36 6.74 -9.19
CA CYS A 262 -5.60 6.43 -8.49
C CYS A 262 -5.49 6.62 -6.97
N GLU A 263 -6.61 7.00 -6.34
CA GLU A 263 -6.73 7.07 -4.87
C GLU A 263 -6.61 5.69 -4.24
N ASN A 264 -6.00 5.64 -3.05
CA ASN A 264 -5.78 4.39 -2.33
C ASN A 264 -6.50 4.33 -0.97
N PHE A 265 -6.92 5.48 -0.45
CA PHE A 265 -7.61 5.59 0.84
C PHE A 265 -8.79 6.58 0.77
N ASN A 266 -9.89 6.22 1.45
CA ASN A 266 -11.05 7.08 1.62
C ASN A 266 -11.64 6.93 3.03
N TYR A 267 -10.95 7.48 4.05
CA TYR A 267 -11.35 7.44 5.46
C TYR A 267 -11.82 6.05 5.93
N PRO A 268 -10.96 5.02 5.87
CA PRO A 268 -11.36 3.62 6.08
C PRO A 268 -11.88 3.33 7.50
N TYR A 269 -11.42 4.06 8.50
CA TYR A 269 -11.86 3.86 9.89
C TYR A 269 -13.27 4.42 10.19
N LEU A 270 -13.88 5.11 9.23
CA LEU A 270 -15.29 5.51 9.28
C LEU A 270 -16.23 4.46 8.67
N SER A 271 -15.76 3.23 8.46
CA SER A 271 -16.54 2.16 7.85
C SER A 271 -17.45 1.47 8.87
N GLY A 272 -18.68 1.22 8.50
CA GLY A 272 -19.66 0.50 9.32
C GLY A 272 -19.72 -1.01 9.02
N SER A 273 -18.80 -1.56 8.22
CA SER A 273 -18.66 -2.99 7.93
C SER A 273 -17.27 -3.30 7.40
N ILE A 274 -16.83 -4.57 7.49
CA ILE A 274 -15.53 -5.01 6.94
C ILE A 274 -15.53 -4.92 5.41
N GLN A 275 -16.68 -5.18 4.78
CA GLN A 275 -16.83 -4.99 3.33
C GLN A 275 -16.64 -3.51 2.93
N GLU A 276 -17.17 -2.57 3.69
CA GLU A 276 -16.97 -1.13 3.47
C GLU A 276 -15.53 -0.72 3.74
N PHE A 277 -14.92 -1.25 4.81
CA PHE A 277 -13.50 -1.00 5.13
C PHE A 277 -12.60 -1.32 3.94
N TRP A 278 -12.73 -2.48 3.31
CA TRP A 278 -11.95 -2.87 2.14
C TRP A 278 -12.24 -2.08 0.86
N ARG A 279 -13.38 -1.39 0.78
CA ARG A 279 -13.65 -0.43 -0.30
C ARG A 279 -12.96 0.91 -0.10
N ARG A 280 -12.49 1.20 1.13
CA ARG A 280 -11.88 2.45 1.55
C ARG A 280 -10.41 2.33 1.91
N TRP A 281 -9.94 1.11 2.21
CA TRP A 281 -8.57 0.76 2.54
C TRP A 281 -7.90 0.09 1.35
N HIS A 282 -6.70 0.59 0.97
CA HIS A 282 -5.86 0.02 -0.09
C HIS A 282 -6.67 -0.29 -1.37
N ILE A 283 -7.37 0.74 -1.87
CA ILE A 283 -8.35 0.64 -2.95
C ILE A 283 -7.73 0.04 -4.22
N SER A 284 -6.48 0.42 -4.54
CA SER A 284 -5.78 -0.08 -5.72
C SER A 284 -5.55 -1.60 -5.65
N LEU A 285 -5.15 -2.15 -4.48
CA LEU A 285 -4.98 -3.58 -4.28
C LEU A 285 -6.33 -4.32 -4.31
N SER A 286 -7.32 -3.83 -3.57
CA SER A 286 -8.66 -4.43 -3.51
C SER A 286 -9.31 -4.49 -4.90
N SER A 287 -9.17 -3.42 -5.69
CA SER A 287 -9.67 -3.38 -7.05
C SER A 287 -8.85 -4.27 -7.99
N TRP A 288 -7.53 -4.40 -7.78
CA TRP A 288 -6.69 -5.32 -8.54
C TRP A 288 -7.12 -6.78 -8.33
N PHE A 289 -7.24 -7.22 -7.08
CA PHE A 289 -7.71 -8.58 -6.76
C PHE A 289 -9.13 -8.84 -7.26
N ARG A 290 -10.02 -7.84 -7.21
CA ARG A 290 -11.36 -7.95 -7.79
C ARG A 290 -11.29 -8.24 -9.29
N ASP A 291 -10.52 -7.45 -10.04
CA ASP A 291 -10.58 -7.45 -11.50
C ASP A 291 -9.73 -8.57 -12.13
N TYR A 292 -8.63 -8.95 -11.44
CA TYR A 292 -7.67 -9.93 -11.99
C TYR A 292 -7.71 -11.31 -11.29
N LEU A 293 -8.40 -11.45 -10.15
CA LEU A 293 -8.58 -12.73 -9.49
C LEU A 293 -10.06 -13.08 -9.27
N TYR A 294 -10.83 -12.24 -8.58
CA TYR A 294 -12.22 -12.55 -8.22
C TYR A 294 -13.12 -12.71 -9.44
N ILE A 295 -13.10 -11.77 -10.38
CA ILE A 295 -13.91 -11.81 -11.60
C ILE A 295 -13.54 -13.00 -12.50
N PRO A 296 -12.25 -13.29 -12.79
CA PRO A 296 -11.86 -14.49 -13.55
C PRO A 296 -12.30 -15.82 -12.92
N LEU A 297 -12.32 -15.92 -11.58
CA LEU A 297 -12.85 -17.11 -10.87
C LEU A 297 -14.36 -17.28 -10.99
N GLY A 298 -15.06 -16.33 -11.65
CA GLY A 298 -16.51 -16.32 -11.85
C GLY A 298 -17.25 -15.30 -10.98
N GLY A 299 -16.56 -14.58 -10.09
CA GLY A 299 -17.16 -13.54 -9.26
C GLY A 299 -18.34 -14.06 -8.42
N ASN A 300 -19.50 -13.38 -8.54
CA ASN A 300 -20.77 -13.76 -7.90
C ASN A 300 -21.77 -14.42 -8.85
N ARG A 301 -21.37 -14.74 -10.10
CA ARG A 301 -22.29 -15.22 -11.15
C ARG A 301 -22.59 -16.72 -11.05
N LYS A 302 -21.75 -17.51 -10.34
CA LYS A 302 -21.82 -18.98 -10.27
C LYS A 302 -22.43 -19.49 -8.94
N GLY A 303 -23.38 -18.73 -8.37
CA GLY A 303 -24.08 -19.11 -7.13
C GLY A 303 -23.35 -18.73 -5.84
N LYS A 304 -24.06 -18.86 -4.69
CA LYS A 304 -23.57 -18.38 -3.38
C LYS A 304 -22.33 -19.13 -2.89
N ALA A 305 -22.30 -20.46 -2.96
CA ALA A 305 -21.17 -21.26 -2.51
C ALA A 305 -19.88 -20.90 -3.25
N ARG A 306 -19.93 -20.77 -4.59
CA ARG A 306 -18.79 -20.35 -5.39
C ARG A 306 -18.34 -18.93 -5.08
N THR A 307 -19.29 -18.04 -4.79
CA THR A 307 -18.98 -16.67 -4.35
C THR A 307 -18.16 -16.65 -3.05
N TYR A 308 -18.53 -17.47 -2.07
CA TYR A 308 -17.82 -17.54 -0.78
C TYR A 308 -16.43 -18.17 -0.96
N LEU A 309 -16.31 -19.20 -1.77
CA LEU A 309 -15.03 -19.80 -2.13
C LEU A 309 -14.11 -18.78 -2.83
N ASN A 310 -14.65 -18.03 -3.79
CA ASN A 310 -13.86 -16.98 -4.49
C ASN A 310 -13.39 -15.89 -3.52
N LEU A 311 -14.21 -15.48 -2.55
CA LEU A 311 -13.81 -14.53 -1.50
C LEU A 311 -12.71 -15.12 -0.60
N ALA A 312 -12.84 -16.38 -0.18
CA ALA A 312 -11.82 -17.07 0.60
C ALA A 312 -10.48 -17.13 -0.15
N ILE A 313 -10.50 -17.48 -1.45
CA ILE A 313 -9.29 -17.48 -2.31
C ILE A 313 -8.67 -16.08 -2.40
N VAL A 314 -9.48 -15.04 -2.62
CA VAL A 314 -8.99 -13.66 -2.71
C VAL A 314 -8.33 -13.21 -1.40
N PHE A 315 -8.93 -13.48 -0.25
CA PHE A 315 -8.37 -13.05 1.03
C PHE A 315 -7.17 -13.90 1.45
N PHE A 316 -7.14 -15.18 1.10
CA PHE A 316 -5.95 -16.02 1.22
C PHE A 316 -4.79 -15.45 0.39
N ALA A 317 -5.05 -15.14 -0.89
CA ALA A 317 -4.06 -14.54 -1.78
C ALA A 317 -3.61 -13.14 -1.29
N THR A 318 -4.53 -12.35 -0.74
CA THR A 318 -4.21 -11.04 -0.14
C THR A 318 -3.29 -11.20 1.08
N GLY A 319 -3.58 -12.16 1.96
CA GLY A 319 -2.72 -12.48 3.11
C GLY A 319 -1.33 -12.93 2.66
N LEU A 320 -1.26 -13.86 1.71
CA LEU A 320 -0.01 -14.35 1.15
C LEU A 320 0.79 -13.22 0.46
N TRP A 321 0.10 -12.30 -0.23
CA TRP A 321 0.74 -11.15 -0.87
C TRP A 321 1.43 -10.23 0.15
N HIS A 322 0.88 -10.05 1.35
CA HIS A 322 1.52 -9.27 2.40
C HIS A 322 2.76 -9.93 2.98
N GLY A 323 2.82 -11.26 3.05
CA GLY A 323 4.02 -11.93 3.52
C GLY A 323 3.89 -13.45 3.60
N ALA A 324 5.02 -14.10 3.50
CA ALA A 324 5.13 -15.56 3.53
C ALA A 324 5.19 -16.09 4.98
N THR A 325 4.17 -15.74 5.80
CA THR A 325 4.04 -16.24 7.18
C THR A 325 2.61 -16.70 7.47
N THR A 326 2.47 -17.60 8.43
CA THR A 326 1.15 -18.08 8.89
C THR A 326 0.29 -16.96 9.48
N ALA A 327 0.91 -15.93 10.04
CA ALA A 327 0.20 -14.77 10.58
C ALA A 327 -0.49 -13.96 9.48
N PHE A 328 0.17 -13.70 8.36
CA PHE A 328 -0.47 -12.98 7.25
C PHE A 328 -1.58 -13.80 6.60
N ILE A 329 -1.44 -15.13 6.52
CA ILE A 329 -2.51 -16.02 6.06
C ILE A 329 -3.69 -15.96 7.04
N ALA A 330 -3.46 -16.01 8.35
CA ALA A 330 -4.50 -15.90 9.37
C ALA A 330 -5.17 -14.51 9.35
N TRP A 331 -4.42 -13.44 9.12
CA TRP A 331 -4.95 -12.09 8.92
C TRP A 331 -5.89 -12.01 7.71
N GLY A 332 -5.48 -12.57 6.57
CA GLY A 332 -6.33 -12.67 5.39
C GLY A 332 -7.58 -13.50 5.65
N ALA A 333 -7.44 -14.67 6.30
CA ALA A 333 -8.56 -15.52 6.68
C ALA A 333 -9.55 -14.82 7.61
N LEU A 334 -9.08 -14.04 8.61
CA LEU A 334 -9.91 -13.23 9.49
C LEU A 334 -10.80 -12.28 8.70
N HIS A 335 -10.23 -11.48 7.82
CA HIS A 335 -10.97 -10.52 7.01
C HIS A 335 -11.93 -11.22 6.02
N GLY A 336 -11.48 -12.29 5.37
CA GLY A 336 -12.31 -13.11 4.49
C GLY A 336 -13.51 -13.71 5.21
N PHE A 337 -13.30 -14.23 6.41
CA PHE A 337 -14.36 -14.78 7.26
C PHE A 337 -15.43 -13.73 7.58
N PHE A 338 -15.05 -12.56 8.08
CA PHE A 338 -16.03 -11.53 8.43
C PHE A 338 -16.77 -10.97 7.20
N ILE A 339 -16.12 -10.84 6.05
CA ILE A 339 -16.81 -10.45 4.80
C ILE A 339 -17.83 -11.50 4.38
N ILE A 340 -17.52 -12.78 4.52
CA ILE A 340 -18.46 -13.88 4.20
C ILE A 340 -19.63 -13.84 5.18
N VAL A 341 -19.40 -13.70 6.48
CA VAL A 341 -20.44 -13.59 7.51
C VAL A 341 -21.36 -12.39 7.25
N GLU A 342 -20.80 -11.22 6.96
CA GLU A 342 -21.59 -10.04 6.57
C GLU A 342 -22.45 -10.32 5.34
N ARG A 343 -21.93 -11.05 4.36
CA ARG A 343 -22.62 -11.36 3.11
C ARG A 343 -23.69 -12.44 3.25
N ILE A 344 -23.56 -13.38 4.18
CA ILE A 344 -24.57 -14.39 4.48
C ILE A 344 -25.84 -13.75 5.06
N GLY A 345 -25.69 -12.65 5.82
CA GLY A 345 -26.85 -11.93 6.38
C GLY A 345 -26.55 -10.98 7.53
N PHE A 346 -25.36 -11.08 8.15
CA PHE A 346 -25.01 -10.24 9.29
C PHE A 346 -25.01 -8.74 8.97
N LYS A 347 -24.77 -8.36 7.70
CA LYS A 347 -24.90 -6.98 7.26
C LYS A 347 -26.26 -6.37 7.56
N LYS A 348 -27.37 -7.14 7.49
CA LYS A 348 -28.71 -6.66 7.81
C LYS A 348 -28.85 -6.30 9.30
N ILE A 349 -28.09 -6.99 10.17
CA ILE A 349 -28.02 -6.69 11.61
C ILE A 349 -27.20 -5.40 11.81
N LEU A 350 -26.03 -5.29 11.16
CA LEU A 350 -25.20 -4.10 11.23
C LEU A 350 -25.94 -2.83 10.81
N ASP A 351 -26.78 -2.92 9.78
CA ASP A 351 -27.58 -1.78 9.29
C ASP A 351 -28.64 -1.32 10.32
N LYS A 352 -29.03 -2.20 11.29
CA LYS A 352 -30.02 -1.90 12.34
C LYS A 352 -29.42 -1.39 13.65
N ILE A 353 -28.17 -1.75 13.98
CA ILE A 353 -27.56 -1.47 15.28
C ILE A 353 -26.89 -0.08 15.37
N GLY A 354 -27.12 0.80 14.40
CA GLY A 354 -26.68 2.21 14.44
C GLY A 354 -25.17 2.36 14.64
N PHE A 355 -24.76 3.03 15.72
CA PHE A 355 -23.36 3.31 16.04
C PHE A 355 -22.54 2.03 16.33
N LEU A 356 -23.14 0.99 16.85
CA LEU A 356 -22.42 -0.25 17.23
C LEU A 356 -21.75 -0.94 16.03
N ARG A 357 -22.20 -0.72 14.81
CA ARG A 357 -21.55 -1.21 13.59
C ARG A 357 -20.11 -0.71 13.43
N TYR A 358 -19.83 0.53 13.86
CA TYR A 358 -18.47 1.10 13.81
C TYR A 358 -17.57 0.47 14.86
N VAL A 359 -18.12 0.17 16.04
CA VAL A 359 -17.40 -0.56 17.10
C VAL A 359 -17.04 -1.97 16.62
N TYR A 360 -17.99 -2.70 16.03
CA TYR A 360 -17.74 -4.01 15.42
C TYR A 360 -16.61 -3.95 14.39
N THR A 361 -16.70 -3.04 13.44
CA THR A 361 -15.69 -2.91 12.38
C THR A 361 -14.33 -2.54 12.97
N GLY A 362 -14.30 -1.58 13.91
CA GLY A 362 -13.08 -1.17 14.59
C GLY A 362 -12.40 -2.31 15.35
N LEU A 363 -13.16 -3.12 16.08
CA LEU A 363 -12.63 -4.27 16.83
C LEU A 363 -12.02 -5.32 15.87
N VAL A 364 -12.74 -5.72 14.82
CA VAL A 364 -12.23 -6.70 13.84
C VAL A 364 -10.94 -6.19 13.20
N VAL A 365 -10.90 -4.92 12.83
CA VAL A 365 -9.71 -4.29 12.21
C VAL A 365 -8.56 -4.23 13.21
N LEU A 366 -8.80 -3.86 14.48
CA LEU A 366 -7.75 -3.80 15.51
C LEU A 366 -7.14 -5.19 15.78
N PHE A 367 -7.96 -6.24 15.93
CA PHE A 367 -7.46 -7.61 16.04
C PHE A 367 -6.65 -8.02 14.80
N GLY A 368 -7.13 -7.66 13.61
CA GLY A 368 -6.38 -7.83 12.37
C GLY A 368 -5.02 -7.14 12.40
N TRP A 369 -4.95 -5.90 12.89
CA TRP A 369 -3.69 -5.16 12.96
C TRP A 369 -2.70 -5.73 13.97
N VAL A 370 -3.16 -6.32 15.07
CA VAL A 370 -2.27 -7.03 16.01
C VAL A 370 -1.62 -8.24 15.33
N ILE A 371 -2.40 -9.06 14.61
CA ILE A 371 -1.87 -10.19 13.85
C ILE A 371 -0.85 -9.72 12.79
N PHE A 372 -1.18 -8.65 12.09
CA PHE A 372 -0.34 -8.06 11.05
C PHE A 372 0.98 -7.52 11.60
N ARG A 373 0.95 -6.81 12.74
CA ARG A 373 2.13 -6.19 13.37
C ARG A 373 3.11 -7.22 13.90
N VAL A 374 2.61 -8.26 14.55
CA VAL A 374 3.44 -9.28 15.19
C VAL A 374 4.06 -10.22 14.15
N ALA A 375 3.40 -10.42 13.00
CA ALA A 375 3.83 -11.24 11.85
C ALA A 375 4.19 -12.70 12.18
N ASN A 376 3.96 -13.14 13.44
CA ASN A 376 4.07 -14.51 13.91
C ASN A 376 2.79 -14.89 14.65
N LEU A 377 2.14 -15.98 14.24
CA LEU A 377 0.80 -16.32 14.69
C LEU A 377 0.71 -16.61 16.20
N GLN A 378 1.66 -17.40 16.72
CA GLN A 378 1.60 -17.82 18.12
C GLN A 378 1.76 -16.63 19.09
N PRO A 379 2.77 -15.73 18.96
CA PRO A 379 2.80 -14.51 19.76
C PRO A 379 1.58 -13.60 19.51
N ALA A 380 1.09 -13.47 18.28
CA ALA A 380 -0.09 -12.65 18.00
C ALA A 380 -1.32 -13.12 18.78
N LEU A 381 -1.53 -14.43 18.90
CA LEU A 381 -2.61 -15.00 19.72
C LEU A 381 -2.44 -14.69 21.21
N GLN A 382 -1.21 -14.61 21.72
CA GLN A 382 -0.94 -14.20 23.09
C GLN A 382 -1.33 -12.72 23.32
N TYR A 383 -1.00 -11.83 22.38
CA TYR A 383 -1.45 -10.44 22.42
C TYR A 383 -2.98 -10.33 22.39
N ILE A 384 -3.65 -11.09 21.50
CA ILE A 384 -5.12 -11.12 21.40
C ILE A 384 -5.73 -11.62 22.70
N ARG A 385 -5.19 -12.67 23.31
CA ARG A 385 -5.65 -13.15 24.62
C ARG A 385 -5.60 -12.05 25.67
N ARG A 386 -4.50 -11.27 25.72
CA ARG A 386 -4.38 -10.13 26.65
C ARG A 386 -5.39 -9.01 26.36
N MET A 387 -5.76 -8.81 25.11
CA MET A 387 -6.83 -7.87 24.75
C MET A 387 -8.20 -8.36 25.23
N LEU A 388 -8.48 -9.64 25.15
CA LEU A 388 -9.77 -10.23 25.53
C LEU A 388 -9.94 -10.38 27.05
N THR A 389 -8.85 -10.59 27.79
CA THR A 389 -8.85 -10.76 29.25
C THR A 389 -7.88 -9.79 29.93
N PRO A 390 -8.03 -8.46 29.74
CA PRO A 390 -7.02 -7.48 30.19
C PRO A 390 -6.86 -7.46 31.72
N TRP A 391 -7.88 -7.85 32.47
CA TRP A 391 -7.86 -7.94 33.94
C TRP A 391 -6.95 -9.05 34.48
N GLN A 392 -6.55 -10.02 33.66
CA GLN A 392 -5.62 -11.10 34.05
C GLN A 392 -4.15 -10.66 33.90
N TYR A 393 -3.88 -9.57 33.19
CA TYR A 393 -2.54 -9.11 32.82
C TYR A 393 -2.35 -7.66 33.24
N THR A 394 -2.19 -7.44 34.53
CA THR A 394 -2.11 -6.11 35.15
C THR A 394 -0.70 -5.70 35.56
N GLN A 395 0.23 -6.66 35.63
CA GLN A 395 1.60 -6.41 36.09
C GLN A 395 2.52 -6.09 34.89
N SER A 396 3.37 -5.10 35.08
CA SER A 396 4.44 -4.72 34.14
C SER A 396 5.58 -4.07 34.90
N THR A 397 6.80 -4.25 34.42
CA THR A 397 7.99 -3.58 34.95
C THR A 397 8.00 -2.08 34.55
N TYR A 398 7.34 -1.71 33.47
CA TYR A 398 7.32 -0.35 32.91
C TYR A 398 5.94 0.28 33.09
N ALA A 399 5.92 1.56 33.45
CA ALA A 399 4.68 2.32 33.37
C ALA A 399 4.34 2.64 31.89
N LEU A 400 3.06 2.60 31.53
CA LEU A 400 2.60 2.92 30.17
C LEU A 400 3.13 4.30 29.70
N ARG A 401 3.20 5.28 30.61
CA ARG A 401 3.68 6.64 30.33
C ARG A 401 5.15 6.71 29.95
N GLU A 402 5.97 5.76 30.37
CA GLU A 402 7.40 5.67 30.00
C GLU A 402 7.56 5.20 28.54
N LEU A 403 6.66 4.36 28.10
CA LEU A 403 6.64 3.83 26.72
C LEU A 403 5.95 4.80 25.75
N ILE A 404 4.96 5.58 26.23
CA ILE A 404 4.18 6.53 25.42
C ILE A 404 4.52 7.96 25.85
N GLY A 405 5.41 8.60 25.13
CA GLY A 405 5.78 9.99 25.41
C GLY A 405 4.67 11.01 25.07
N ASN A 406 4.74 12.22 25.65
CA ASN A 406 3.75 13.28 25.41
C ASN A 406 3.57 13.63 23.92
N ARG A 407 4.64 13.63 23.13
CA ARG A 407 4.57 13.87 21.68
C ARG A 407 3.70 12.82 20.97
N CYS A 408 3.79 11.55 21.37
CA CYS A 408 2.97 10.48 20.84
C CYS A 408 1.49 10.71 21.16
N ILE A 409 1.15 11.09 22.39
CA ILE A 409 -0.24 11.36 22.79
C ILE A 409 -0.84 12.48 21.95
N VAL A 410 -0.12 13.61 21.80
CA VAL A 410 -0.59 14.73 20.97
C VAL A 410 -0.80 14.28 19.52
N MET A 411 0.17 13.58 18.92
CA MET A 411 0.08 13.13 17.55
C MET A 411 -0.97 12.02 17.36
N ALA A 412 -1.23 11.20 18.37
CA ALA A 412 -2.33 10.23 18.34
C ALA A 412 -3.69 10.93 18.32
N VAL A 413 -3.90 11.98 19.12
CA VAL A 413 -5.13 12.80 19.09
C VAL A 413 -5.31 13.47 17.75
N VAL A 414 -4.28 14.15 17.23
CA VAL A 414 -4.28 14.75 15.89
C VAL A 414 -4.59 13.67 14.82
N GLY A 415 -3.98 12.50 14.97
CA GLY A 415 -4.21 11.36 14.09
C GLY A 415 -5.67 10.90 14.08
N VAL A 416 -6.27 10.67 15.24
CA VAL A 416 -7.68 10.24 15.33
C VAL A 416 -8.61 11.27 14.71
N LEU A 417 -8.40 12.55 14.99
CA LEU A 417 -9.21 13.63 14.41
C LEU A 417 -9.06 13.69 12.89
N GLY A 418 -7.82 13.56 12.37
CA GLY A 418 -7.52 13.62 10.93
C GLY A 418 -7.91 12.36 10.14
N MET A 419 -8.28 11.25 10.79
CA MET A 419 -8.77 10.02 10.11
C MET A 419 -10.17 10.13 9.51
N GLY A 420 -10.72 11.34 9.41
CA GLY A 420 -12.00 11.64 8.79
C GLY A 420 -13.00 12.36 9.71
N LEU A 421 -12.80 12.34 11.03
CA LEU A 421 -13.72 13.01 11.96
C LEU A 421 -13.76 14.53 11.73
N LEU A 422 -12.58 15.12 11.58
CA LEU A 422 -12.44 16.55 11.33
C LEU A 422 -13.06 16.97 10.00
N GLN A 423 -12.83 16.16 8.95
CA GLN A 423 -13.38 16.43 7.62
C GLN A 423 -14.91 16.32 7.60
N VAL A 424 -15.47 15.31 8.28
CA VAL A 424 -16.94 15.19 8.44
C VAL A 424 -17.48 16.36 9.25
N GLY A 425 -16.81 16.76 10.33
CA GLY A 425 -17.16 17.92 11.14
C GLY A 425 -17.14 19.21 10.33
N ILE A 426 -16.06 19.48 9.60
CA ILE A 426 -15.93 20.67 8.75
C ILE A 426 -17.04 20.72 7.70
N LYS A 427 -17.28 19.62 6.97
CA LYS A 427 -18.37 19.58 5.97
C LYS A 427 -19.73 19.86 6.57
N ARG A 428 -19.97 19.40 7.80
CA ARG A 428 -21.28 19.58 8.46
C ARG A 428 -21.47 20.95 9.09
N PHE A 429 -20.43 21.52 9.72
CA PHE A 429 -20.53 22.73 10.53
C PHE A 429 -19.91 23.96 9.89
N CYS A 430 -18.99 23.80 8.93
CA CYS A 430 -18.28 24.88 8.26
C CYS A 430 -18.14 24.64 6.74
N PRO A 431 -19.24 24.53 5.98
CA PRO A 431 -19.17 24.23 4.55
C PRO A 431 -18.40 25.29 3.73
N THR A 432 -18.30 26.51 4.24
CA THR A 432 -17.52 27.61 3.64
C THR A 432 -16.01 27.40 3.75
N ALA A 433 -15.53 26.51 4.64
CA ALA A 433 -14.10 26.20 4.77
C ALA A 433 -13.52 25.53 3.49
N GLU A 434 -14.36 24.95 2.63
CA GLU A 434 -13.91 24.45 1.32
C GLU A 434 -13.41 25.58 0.39
N LYS A 435 -13.88 26.81 0.59
CA LYS A 435 -13.42 28.01 -0.16
C LYS A 435 -11.99 28.44 0.23
N LEU A 436 -11.47 27.96 1.35
CA LEU A 436 -10.08 28.24 1.78
C LEU A 436 -9.04 27.38 1.07
N LYS A 437 -9.47 26.34 0.33
CA LYS A 437 -8.58 25.52 -0.47
C LYS A 437 -7.95 26.34 -1.59
N GLY A 438 -6.63 26.21 -1.73
CA GLY A 438 -5.85 26.96 -2.73
C GLY A 438 -5.47 28.38 -2.31
N GLY A 439 -5.90 28.85 -1.13
CA GLY A 439 -5.55 30.18 -0.61
C GLY A 439 -4.19 30.24 0.08
N VAL A 440 -3.82 31.47 0.48
CA VAL A 440 -2.55 31.75 1.17
C VAL A 440 -2.39 30.93 2.47
N LEU A 441 -3.46 30.74 3.22
CA LEU A 441 -3.44 29.94 4.45
C LEU A 441 -3.04 28.48 4.20
N GLU A 442 -3.56 27.86 3.15
CA GLU A 442 -3.18 26.50 2.77
C GLU A 442 -1.72 26.44 2.32
N LEU A 443 -1.24 27.47 1.59
CA LEU A 443 0.17 27.56 1.20
C LEU A 443 1.08 27.62 2.45
N VAL A 444 0.79 28.50 3.40
CA VAL A 444 1.54 28.63 4.67
C VAL A 444 1.52 27.31 5.44
N TYR A 445 0.37 26.64 5.49
CA TYR A 445 0.26 25.33 6.13
C TYR A 445 1.11 24.27 5.44
N CYS A 446 1.13 24.20 4.11
CA CYS A 446 1.99 23.29 3.36
C CYS A 446 3.48 23.58 3.60
N MET A 447 3.89 24.86 3.61
CA MET A 447 5.26 25.26 3.94
C MET A 447 5.65 24.82 5.36
N PHE A 448 4.75 25.00 6.32
CA PHE A 448 4.95 24.53 7.70
C PHE A 448 5.12 23.02 7.76
N LEU A 449 4.26 22.24 7.07
CA LEU A 449 4.36 20.78 7.04
C LEU A 449 5.69 20.31 6.46
N ILE A 450 6.14 20.91 5.36
CA ILE A 450 7.44 20.57 4.74
C ILE A 450 8.59 20.93 5.70
N ALA A 451 8.63 22.15 6.22
CA ALA A 451 9.69 22.60 7.09
C ALA A 451 9.78 21.76 8.37
N ALA A 452 8.66 21.54 9.06
CA ALA A 452 8.60 20.72 10.26
C ALA A 452 9.02 19.26 9.98
N SER A 453 8.61 18.71 8.84
CA SER A 453 9.01 17.37 8.45
C SER A 453 10.51 17.28 8.14
N MET A 454 11.08 18.26 7.45
CA MET A 454 12.51 18.30 7.17
C MET A 454 13.34 18.44 8.46
N LEU A 455 12.92 19.28 9.40
CA LEU A 455 13.58 19.42 10.70
C LEU A 455 13.62 18.10 11.47
N LEU A 456 12.52 17.34 11.47
CA LEU A 456 12.47 16.02 12.11
C LEU A 456 13.29 14.97 11.37
N LEU A 457 13.36 15.01 10.05
CA LEU A 457 14.16 14.08 9.25
C LEU A 457 15.67 14.31 9.42
N VAL A 458 16.11 15.56 9.62
CA VAL A 458 17.52 15.90 9.90
C VAL A 458 17.94 15.41 11.29
N ASN A 459 17.06 15.59 12.29
CA ASN A 459 17.36 15.27 13.68
C ASN A 459 17.05 13.82 14.09
N GLY A 460 16.33 13.07 13.26
CA GLY A 460 15.85 11.72 13.59
C GLY A 460 16.27 10.67 12.58
N THR A 461 16.81 9.55 13.07
CA THR A 461 17.11 8.36 12.25
C THR A 461 15.92 7.43 12.13
N TYR A 462 14.88 7.60 12.97
CA TYR A 462 13.70 6.72 12.99
C TYR A 462 12.72 7.06 11.86
N SER A 463 12.70 6.24 10.85
CA SER A 463 11.75 6.33 9.75
C SER A 463 11.36 4.93 9.28
N PRO A 464 10.59 4.19 10.10
CA PRO A 464 10.16 2.85 9.73
C PRO A 464 9.28 2.94 8.49
N ALA A 465 9.52 2.08 7.53
CA ALA A 465 8.69 1.95 6.34
C ALA A 465 7.98 0.61 6.40
N ILE A 466 6.77 0.58 6.97
CA ILE A 466 6.01 -0.65 7.20
C ILE A 466 5.78 -1.40 5.88
N TYR A 467 5.53 -0.68 4.79
CA TYR A 467 5.19 -1.28 3.48
C TYR A 467 6.37 -1.43 2.51
N LEU A 468 7.59 -1.02 2.84
CA LEU A 468 8.76 -1.25 1.97
C LEU A 468 9.23 -2.72 1.98
N ASN A 469 8.82 -3.49 2.98
CA ASN A 469 9.20 -4.90 3.15
C ASN A 469 8.17 -5.89 2.58
N PHE A 470 7.21 -5.41 1.75
CA PHE A 470 6.14 -6.24 1.18
C PHE A 470 6.30 -6.53 -0.32
#